data_13b11e356d53de406fe62efd4670739b
#
_entry.id   13b11e356d53de406fe62efd4670739b
#
_cell.length_a   1.000
_cell.length_b   1.000
_cell.length_c   1.000
_cell.angle_alpha   90.00
_cell.angle_beta   90.00
_cell.angle_gamma   90.00
#
_symmetry.space_group_name_H-M   'P 1'
#
loop_
_entity.id
_entity.type
_entity.pdbx_description
1 polymer ?
#
loop_
_entity_poly.entity_id
_entity_poly.type
_entity_poly.pdbx_seq_one_letter_code
_entity_poly.pdbx_strand_id
1 'polypeptide(L)'
;MKVHVNFTDNIMSLHDATKWAGKGFKIKLDSIDTYEVSIDPIEIDTLDKLQELIKLFGTACLIGNHRNGKDMWLEIYNDYRE
;
A
#
# COMPACT_ATOMS: atom_id res chain seq x y z
N MET A 1 9.00 12.37 -8.27
CA MET A 1 7.61 11.90 -8.45
C MET A 1 7.18 11.08 -7.24
N LYS A 2 5.99 11.32 -6.76
CA LYS A 2 5.47 10.58 -5.61
C LYS A 2 4.56 9.45 -6.05
N VAL A 3 4.61 8.34 -5.31
CA VAL A 3 3.70 7.22 -5.50
C VAL A 3 2.75 7.19 -4.32
N HIS A 4 1.46 7.29 -4.61
CA HIS A 4 0.40 7.18 -3.60
C HIS A 4 -0.04 5.72 -3.56
N VAL A 5 0.20 5.08 -2.44
CA VAL A 5 -0.08 3.65 -2.28
C VAL A 5 -1.40 3.48 -1.54
N ASN A 6 -2.28 2.67 -2.10
CA ASN A 6 -3.59 2.42 -1.53
C ASN A 6 -3.90 0.93 -1.58
N PHE A 7 -4.81 0.49 -0.73
CA PHE A 7 -5.28 -0.89 -0.72
C PHE A 7 -6.70 -0.94 -1.24
N THR A 8 -7.09 -2.04 -1.87
CA THR A 8 -8.50 -2.28 -2.19
C THR A 8 -9.32 -2.31 -0.92
N ASP A 9 -8.74 -2.84 0.16
CA ASP A 9 -9.34 -2.82 1.49
C ASP A 9 -8.22 -2.60 2.49
N ASN A 10 -8.17 -1.42 3.08
CA ASN A 10 -7.11 -1.06 4.01
C ASN A 10 -7.45 -1.38 5.48
N ILE A 11 -8.62 -1.96 5.73
CA ILE A 11 -9.02 -2.41 7.07
C ILE A 11 -8.79 -3.90 7.16
N MET A 12 -7.98 -4.32 8.11
CA MET A 12 -7.58 -5.72 8.18
C MET A 12 -7.34 -6.18 9.62
N SER A 13 -7.18 -7.49 9.78
CA SER A 13 -6.88 -8.10 11.07
C SER A 13 -5.49 -7.67 11.55
N LEU A 14 -5.22 -7.86 12.85
CA LEU A 14 -3.91 -7.59 13.40
C LEU A 14 -2.82 -8.41 12.70
N HIS A 15 -3.11 -9.66 12.40
CA HIS A 15 -2.15 -10.54 11.73
C HIS A 15 -1.69 -9.95 10.40
N ASP A 16 -2.64 -9.54 9.57
CA ASP A 16 -2.33 -8.96 8.26
C ASP A 16 -1.72 -7.57 8.39
N ALA A 17 -2.25 -6.76 9.29
CA ALA A 17 -1.71 -5.42 9.51
C ALA A 17 -0.25 -5.48 9.95
N THR A 18 0.12 -6.45 10.78
CA THR A 18 1.50 -6.61 11.25
C THR A 18 2.45 -6.92 10.10
N LYS A 19 2.02 -7.70 9.11
CA LYS A 19 2.84 -7.95 7.92
C LYS A 19 3.17 -6.66 7.20
N TRP A 20 2.17 -5.81 7.02
CA TRP A 20 2.36 -4.54 6.32
C TRP A 20 3.16 -3.55 7.15
N ALA A 21 3.00 -3.56 8.48
CA ALA A 21 3.83 -2.74 9.35
C ALA A 21 5.31 -3.08 9.19
N GLY A 22 5.61 -4.37 9.01
CA GLY A 22 6.99 -4.80 8.73
C GLY A 22 7.55 -4.28 7.41
N LYS A 23 6.69 -3.83 6.51
CA LYS A 23 7.09 -3.25 5.22
C LYS A 23 7.08 -1.72 5.24
N GLY A 24 6.91 -1.12 6.40
CA GLY A 24 6.97 0.34 6.55
C GLY A 24 5.64 1.04 6.60
N PHE A 25 4.53 0.30 6.63
CA PHE A 25 3.22 0.91 6.72
C PHE A 25 2.87 1.26 8.15
N LYS A 26 1.98 2.25 8.30
CA LYS A 26 1.41 2.64 9.58
C LYS A 26 0.18 1.82 9.83
N ILE A 27 -0.02 1.40 11.07
CA ILE A 27 -1.25 0.73 11.48
C ILE A 27 -1.93 1.54 12.57
N LYS A 28 -3.24 1.63 12.50
CA LYS A 28 -4.05 2.39 13.44
C LYS A 28 -5.28 1.55 13.79
N LEU A 29 -5.63 1.51 15.06
CA LEU A 29 -6.82 0.80 15.49
C LEU A 29 -8.05 1.42 14.85
N ASP A 30 -8.83 0.60 14.15
CA ASP A 30 -10.07 1.02 13.52
C ASP A 30 -11.27 0.66 14.38
N SER A 31 -11.33 -0.60 14.79
CA SER A 31 -12.41 -1.14 15.61
C SER A 31 -11.80 -2.13 16.58
N ILE A 32 -12.64 -2.93 17.23
CA ILE A 32 -12.19 -3.79 18.31
C ILE A 32 -11.10 -4.79 17.87
N ASP A 33 -11.24 -5.34 16.65
CA ASP A 33 -10.32 -6.36 16.13
C ASP A 33 -9.76 -5.99 14.77
N THR A 34 -9.95 -4.76 14.30
CA THR A 34 -9.52 -4.36 12.97
C THR A 34 -8.62 -3.15 13.03
N TYR A 35 -7.73 -3.06 12.05
CA TYR A 35 -6.72 -2.02 11.97
C TYR A 35 -6.72 -1.41 10.58
N GLU A 36 -6.55 -0.09 10.53
CA GLU A 36 -6.38 0.63 9.28
C GLU A 36 -4.90 0.69 8.96
N VAL A 37 -4.55 0.30 7.74
CA VAL A 37 -3.17 0.27 7.26
C VAL A 37 -3.00 1.33 6.19
N SER A 38 -1.98 2.16 6.33
CA SER A 38 -1.71 3.25 5.40
C SER A 38 -0.22 3.55 5.33
N ILE A 39 0.16 4.28 4.29
CA ILE A 39 1.52 4.77 4.15
C ILE A 39 1.47 6.13 3.47
N ASP A 40 2.37 7.02 3.87
CA ASP A 40 2.49 8.31 3.22
C ASP A 40 3.02 8.13 1.80
N PRO A 41 2.74 9.07 0.89
CA PRO A 41 3.29 8.99 -0.46
C PRO A 41 4.80 8.81 -0.46
N ILE A 42 5.28 7.94 -1.34
CA ILE A 42 6.69 7.56 -1.40
C ILE A 42 7.34 8.25 -2.57
N GLU A 43 8.43 8.99 -2.31
CA GLU A 43 9.16 9.65 -3.37
C GLU A 43 10.00 8.63 -4.13
N ILE A 44 9.87 8.63 -5.45
CA ILE A 44 10.70 7.81 -6.34
C ILE A 44 11.30 8.69 -7.42
N ASP A 45 12.52 8.37 -7.83
CA ASP A 45 13.23 9.09 -8.86
C ASP A 45 13.54 8.23 -10.09
N THR A 46 13.37 6.91 -9.97
CA THR A 46 13.66 5.98 -11.07
C THR A 46 12.61 4.87 -11.14
N LEU A 47 12.52 4.24 -12.31
CA LEU A 47 11.67 3.05 -12.49
C LEU A 47 12.17 1.87 -11.66
N ASP A 48 13.48 1.81 -11.43
CA ASP A 48 14.04 0.73 -10.61
C ASP A 48 13.49 0.76 -9.18
N LYS A 49 13.34 1.96 -8.61
CA LYS A 49 12.74 2.09 -7.29
C LYS A 49 11.29 1.68 -7.25
N LEU A 50 10.56 1.98 -8.31
CA LEU A 50 9.17 1.54 -8.42
C LEU A 50 9.09 0.01 -8.43
N GLN A 51 9.98 -0.63 -9.19
CA GLN A 51 10.02 -2.09 -9.24
C GLN A 51 10.38 -2.69 -7.88
N GLU A 52 11.30 -2.06 -7.14
CA GLU A 52 11.64 -2.49 -5.80
C GLU A 52 10.45 -2.42 -4.85
N LEU A 53 9.66 -1.35 -4.95
CA LEU A 53 8.45 -1.23 -4.15
C LEU A 53 7.45 -2.33 -4.46
N ILE A 54 7.23 -2.62 -5.73
CA ILE A 54 6.30 -3.67 -6.14
C ILE A 54 6.77 -5.02 -5.60
N LYS A 55 8.06 -5.29 -5.68
CA LYS A 55 8.62 -6.53 -5.11
C LYS A 55 8.45 -6.59 -3.61
N LEU A 56 8.67 -5.47 -2.93
CA LEU A 56 8.53 -5.40 -1.48
C LEU A 56 7.11 -5.73 -1.06
N PHE A 57 6.13 -5.24 -1.80
CA PHE A 57 4.73 -5.49 -1.46
C PHE A 57 4.34 -6.95 -1.71
N GLY A 58 4.94 -7.58 -2.70
CA GLY A 58 4.80 -9.03 -2.91
C GLY A 58 3.41 -9.49 -3.29
N THR A 59 2.61 -8.62 -3.90
CA THR A 59 1.23 -8.93 -4.25
C THR A 59 0.85 -8.21 -5.55
N ALA A 60 -0.32 -8.54 -6.08
CA ALA A 60 -0.79 -7.91 -7.30
C ALA A 60 -1.08 -6.43 -7.08
N CYS A 61 -0.64 -5.60 -8.00
CA CYS A 61 -0.81 -4.16 -7.94
C CYS A 61 -1.37 -3.63 -9.25
N LEU A 62 -2.18 -2.58 -9.14
CA LEU A 62 -2.58 -1.79 -10.29
C LEU A 62 -1.83 -0.47 -10.23
N ILE A 63 -1.21 -0.11 -11.37
CA ILE A 63 -0.45 1.14 -11.46
C ILE A 63 -1.18 2.09 -12.38
N GLY A 64 -1.31 3.33 -11.97
CA GLY A 64 -1.96 4.35 -12.77
C GLY A 64 -1.50 5.75 -12.41
N ASN A 65 -2.18 6.73 -12.98
CA ASN A 65 -1.91 8.13 -12.67
C ASN A 65 -2.78 8.58 -11.51
N HIS A 66 -2.17 9.32 -10.58
CA HIS A 66 -2.94 9.95 -9.52
C HIS A 66 -3.83 11.06 -10.13
N ARG A 67 -4.99 11.30 -9.53
CA ARG A 67 -5.93 12.30 -10.04
C ARG A 67 -5.36 13.72 -10.07
N ASN A 68 -4.27 13.99 -9.35
CA ASN A 68 -3.63 15.30 -9.39
C ASN A 68 -2.84 15.52 -10.69
N GLY A 69 -2.69 14.50 -11.53
CA GLY A 69 -2.00 14.60 -12.83
C GLY A 69 -0.49 14.67 -12.75
N LYS A 70 0.09 14.61 -11.56
CA LYS A 70 1.55 14.75 -11.37
C LYS A 70 2.19 13.48 -10.81
N ASP A 71 1.47 12.78 -9.96
CA ASP A 71 1.99 11.64 -9.23
C ASP A 71 1.43 10.33 -9.76
N MET A 72 1.96 9.24 -9.26
CA MET A 72 1.50 7.90 -9.60
C MET A 72 0.57 7.37 -8.52
N TRP A 73 -0.31 6.48 -8.93
CA TRP A 73 -1.19 5.72 -8.05
C TRP A 73 -0.80 4.26 -8.13
N LEU A 74 -0.63 3.63 -6.98
CA LEU A 74 -0.38 2.21 -6.91
C LEU A 74 -1.40 1.60 -5.98
N GLU A 75 -2.21 0.69 -6.49
CA GLU A 75 -3.24 0.04 -5.69
C GLU A 75 -2.87 -1.42 -5.47
N ILE A 76 -2.85 -1.81 -4.21
CA ILE A 76 -2.55 -3.18 -3.81
C ILE A 76 -3.86 -3.94 -3.65
N TYR A 77 -3.97 -5.06 -4.36
CA TYR A 77 -5.11 -5.95 -4.23
C TYR A 77 -4.86 -6.90 -3.07
N ASN A 78 -5.62 -6.72 -2.01
CA ASN A 78 -5.54 -7.57 -0.84
C ASN A 78 -6.85 -8.34 -0.71
N ASP A 79 -6.92 -9.45 -1.42
CA ASP A 79 -8.09 -10.30 -1.43
C ASP A 79 -7.96 -11.36 -0.33
N TYR A 80 -8.90 -11.37 0.59
CA TYR A 80 -8.92 -12.30 1.71
C TYR A 80 -9.88 -13.45 1.53
N ARG A 81 -10.52 -13.52 0.38
CA ARG A 81 -11.53 -14.54 0.11
C ARG A 81 -10.87 -15.76 -0.53
N GLU A 82 -10.09 -16.43 0.20
CA GLU A 82 -9.46 -17.64 -0.32
C GLU A 82 -10.23 -18.88 0.02
#